data_863046597769dbde46ab2800029f0051
#
_entry.id   863046597769dbde46ab2800029f0051
#
_cell.length_a   1.000
_cell.length_b   1.000
_cell.length_c   1.000
_cell.angle_alpha   90.00
_cell.angle_beta   90.00
_cell.angle_gamma   90.00
#
_symmetry.space_group_name_H-M   'P 1'
#
loop_
_entity.id
_entity.type
_entity.pdbx_description
1 polymer ?
#
loop_
_entity_poly.entity_id
_entity_poly.type
_entity_poly.pdbx_seq_one_letter_code
_entity_poly.pdbx_strand_id
1 'polypeptide(L)'
;MSEERQQFDDEIDLFELFETVWNGKWTIVLTSFLAILLAFGYILIKPASYTVTAELNTASPSVFTRYAGINEVLKANSFDYLISNENIFNSFVSEFNDYEELKAVLSNNEYVRSVLSETEATKRDNVLVSFAKEFKIQPPAKNQTNWTVGFEWNDADEGKKILDSAFNDTLQNVKNSTLDDIESLANAVTVRNQLKTQKLNSDLASLNESISLEVEKRTLFLKEQAAIARALGIEKNVLDVGGLAQSQSSNVTLSVNSTDTPFYLRGYAAIEAELNLLESRSEDEARKANSRYVGIKSELASLKNDVSAEQVREVRTVVSNAELSNWIVFDSAFADVKSKTK
;
A
#
# COMPACT_ATOMS: atom_id res chain seq x y z
N MET A 1 67.21 -11.04 72.65
CA MET A 1 65.86 -10.64 72.26
C MET A 1 65.38 -11.59 71.23
N SER A 2 64.67 -12.64 71.66
CA SER A 2 64.09 -13.68 70.82
C SER A 2 62.64 -13.31 70.55
N GLU A 3 62.31 -13.01 69.32
CA GLU A 3 60.93 -12.84 68.87
C GLU A 3 60.30 -14.23 68.73
N GLU A 4 59.34 -14.51 69.61
CA GLU A 4 58.42 -15.64 69.45
C GLU A 4 57.45 -15.32 68.31
N ARG A 5 57.62 -16.09 67.22
CA ARG A 5 56.58 -16.15 66.19
C ARG A 5 55.44 -17.00 66.70
N GLN A 6 54.30 -16.38 67.00
CA GLN A 6 53.07 -17.10 67.19
C GLN A 6 52.69 -17.69 65.82
N GLN A 7 52.75 -18.98 65.73
CA GLN A 7 52.26 -19.79 64.65
C GLN A 7 50.71 -19.91 64.88
N PHE A 8 49.93 -19.22 64.12
CA PHE A 8 48.47 -19.46 64.09
C PHE A 8 48.27 -20.81 63.40
N ASP A 9 47.98 -21.84 64.21
CA ASP A 9 47.50 -23.13 63.73
C ASP A 9 46.03 -22.93 63.29
N ASP A 10 45.86 -22.69 62.02
CA ASP A 10 44.52 -22.58 61.33
C ASP A 10 44.07 -23.99 60.89
N GLU A 11 44.33 -25.01 61.76
CA GLU A 11 43.76 -26.34 61.54
C GLU A 11 42.27 -26.29 61.94
N ILE A 12 41.37 -26.29 60.92
CA ILE A 12 39.95 -26.46 61.14
C ILE A 12 39.76 -27.84 61.78
N ASP A 13 39.44 -27.86 63.08
CA ASP A 13 39.16 -29.09 63.79
C ASP A 13 37.82 -29.66 63.26
N LEU A 14 37.94 -30.64 62.37
CA LEU A 14 36.79 -31.33 61.78
C LEU A 14 35.88 -31.98 62.82
N PHE A 15 36.40 -32.24 63.99
CA PHE A 15 35.65 -32.83 65.11
C PHE A 15 34.76 -31.78 65.80
N GLU A 16 35.26 -30.57 65.98
CA GLU A 16 34.52 -29.44 66.51
C GLU A 16 33.42 -28.98 65.57
N LEU A 17 33.68 -29.02 64.26
CA LEU A 17 32.70 -28.74 63.21
C LEU A 17 31.58 -29.80 63.21
N PHE A 18 31.96 -31.10 63.35
CA PHE A 18 30.98 -32.17 63.44
C PHE A 18 30.13 -32.10 64.71
N GLU A 19 30.73 -31.77 65.86
CA GLU A 19 30.03 -31.55 67.13
C GLU A 19 29.03 -30.37 67.04
N THR A 20 29.43 -29.30 66.40
CA THR A 20 28.56 -28.09 66.19
C THR A 20 27.38 -28.46 65.31
N VAL A 21 27.57 -29.21 64.23
CA VAL A 21 26.48 -29.68 63.35
C VAL A 21 25.58 -30.69 64.09
N TRP A 22 26.17 -31.59 64.89
CA TRP A 22 25.39 -32.55 65.69
C TRP A 22 24.54 -31.92 66.77
N ASN A 23 25.06 -30.90 67.42
CA ASN A 23 24.33 -30.13 68.44
C ASN A 23 23.21 -29.26 67.78
N GLY A 24 23.43 -28.80 66.52
CA GLY A 24 22.45 -28.03 65.71
C GLY A 24 21.47 -28.88 64.93
N LYS A 25 21.53 -30.24 64.99
CA LYS A 25 20.75 -31.16 64.15
C LYS A 25 19.24 -30.87 64.13
N TRP A 26 18.65 -30.54 65.25
CA TRP A 26 17.23 -30.25 65.35
C TRP A 26 16.88 -28.92 64.69
N THR A 27 17.74 -27.93 64.76
CA THR A 27 17.56 -26.64 64.07
C THR A 27 17.63 -26.82 62.55
N ILE A 28 18.61 -27.62 62.07
CA ILE A 28 18.75 -27.94 60.64
C ILE A 28 17.53 -28.71 60.12
N VAL A 29 17.09 -29.72 60.87
CA VAL A 29 15.89 -30.50 60.49
C VAL A 29 14.64 -29.64 60.46
N LEU A 30 14.45 -28.78 61.48
CA LEU A 30 13.29 -27.93 61.55
C LEU A 30 13.26 -26.87 60.43
N THR A 31 14.37 -26.21 60.16
CA THR A 31 14.48 -25.24 59.05
C THR A 31 14.32 -25.89 57.73
N SER A 32 14.88 -27.06 57.49
CA SER A 32 14.71 -27.85 56.24
C SER A 32 13.26 -28.28 56.06
N PHE A 33 12.61 -28.77 57.13
CA PHE A 33 11.19 -29.14 57.09
C PHE A 33 10.28 -27.94 56.78
N LEU A 34 10.53 -26.78 57.42
CA LEU A 34 9.82 -25.54 57.18
C LEU A 34 10.01 -25.06 55.71
N ALA A 35 11.24 -25.14 55.19
CA ALA A 35 11.54 -24.79 53.81
C ALA A 35 10.79 -25.70 52.80
N ILE A 36 10.74 -27.03 53.07
CA ILE A 36 9.99 -28.00 52.25
C ILE A 36 8.49 -27.68 52.34
N LEU A 37 7.94 -27.40 53.50
CA LEU A 37 6.51 -27.01 53.63
C LEU A 37 6.20 -25.74 52.87
N LEU A 38 7.04 -24.71 52.95
CA LEU A 38 6.86 -23.46 52.18
C LEU A 38 6.97 -23.71 50.68
N ALA A 39 7.93 -24.51 50.24
CA ALA A 39 8.10 -24.90 48.86
C ALA A 39 6.87 -25.68 48.32
N PHE A 40 6.38 -26.63 49.11
CA PHE A 40 5.18 -27.39 48.76
C PHE A 40 3.91 -26.51 48.71
N GLY A 41 3.74 -25.65 49.73
CA GLY A 41 2.66 -24.62 49.72
C GLY A 41 2.74 -23.70 48.49
N TYR A 42 3.94 -23.26 48.11
CA TYR A 42 4.14 -22.43 46.94
C TYR A 42 3.74 -23.16 45.64
N ILE A 43 4.12 -24.47 45.50
CA ILE A 43 3.75 -25.27 44.32
C ILE A 43 2.24 -25.47 44.21
N LEU A 44 1.54 -25.64 45.35
CA LEU A 44 0.09 -25.84 45.35
C LEU A 44 -0.71 -24.54 45.05
N ILE A 45 -0.14 -23.37 45.35
CA ILE A 45 -0.78 -22.06 45.14
C ILE A 45 -0.52 -21.58 43.74
N LYS A 46 0.62 -21.92 43.13
CA LYS A 46 1.00 -21.45 41.78
C LYS A 46 0.32 -22.31 40.72
N PRO A 47 -0.59 -21.73 39.89
CA PRO A 47 -1.20 -22.48 38.78
C PRO A 47 -0.11 -22.96 37.82
N ALA A 48 -0.34 -24.15 37.26
CA ALA A 48 0.48 -24.67 36.17
C ALA A 48 0.34 -23.70 34.97
N SER A 49 1.45 -23.43 34.30
CA SER A 49 1.44 -22.66 33.04
C SER A 49 1.93 -23.57 31.93
N TYR A 50 1.19 -23.62 30.84
CA TYR A 50 1.48 -24.42 29.65
C TYR A 50 1.85 -23.49 28.52
N THR A 51 2.89 -23.82 27.76
CA THR A 51 3.23 -23.11 26.53
C THR A 51 2.68 -23.91 25.36
N VAL A 52 1.75 -23.32 24.63
CA VAL A 52 1.23 -23.84 23.38
C VAL A 52 2.04 -23.24 22.24
N THR A 53 2.59 -24.08 21.38
CA THR A 53 3.36 -23.62 20.21
C THR A 53 2.74 -24.20 18.94
N ALA A 54 2.72 -23.41 17.88
CA ALA A 54 2.29 -23.83 16.55
C ALA A 54 3.30 -23.36 15.50
N GLU A 55 3.38 -24.12 14.42
CA GLU A 55 4.22 -23.74 13.28
C GLU A 55 3.41 -22.98 12.23
N LEU A 56 4.03 -21.94 11.67
CA LEU A 56 3.49 -21.10 10.61
C LEU A 56 4.41 -21.16 9.40
N ASN A 57 3.81 -21.21 8.22
CA ASN A 57 4.57 -21.12 6.98
C ASN A 57 3.75 -20.38 5.91
N THR A 58 4.46 -19.84 4.91
CA THR A 58 3.81 -19.31 3.71
C THR A 58 3.11 -20.44 2.97
N ALA A 59 1.92 -20.17 2.46
CA ALA A 59 1.27 -21.12 1.56
C ALA A 59 2.08 -21.32 0.27
N SER A 60 1.87 -22.46 -0.38
CA SER A 60 2.52 -22.73 -1.65
C SER A 60 2.22 -21.64 -2.70
N PRO A 61 3.22 -21.16 -3.46
CA PRO A 61 3.00 -20.21 -4.55
C PRO A 61 1.93 -20.66 -5.55
N SER A 62 1.73 -21.98 -5.72
CA SER A 62 0.70 -22.54 -6.59
C SER A 62 -0.72 -22.15 -6.18
N VAL A 63 -0.98 -21.96 -4.91
CA VAL A 63 -2.27 -21.47 -4.40
C VAL A 63 -2.56 -20.06 -4.89
N PHE A 64 -1.52 -19.24 -5.02
CA PHE A 64 -1.61 -17.85 -5.42
C PHE A 64 -1.59 -17.63 -6.94
N THR A 65 -1.38 -18.68 -7.76
CA THR A 65 -1.49 -18.57 -9.23
C THR A 65 -2.86 -18.08 -9.70
N ARG A 66 -3.93 -18.37 -8.93
CA ARG A 66 -5.28 -17.86 -9.20
C ARG A 66 -5.38 -16.33 -9.16
N TYR A 67 -4.46 -15.67 -8.46
CA TYR A 67 -4.41 -14.22 -8.34
C TYR A 67 -3.50 -13.56 -9.39
N ALA A 68 -2.86 -14.33 -10.28
CA ALA A 68 -1.96 -13.78 -11.30
C ALA A 68 -2.69 -12.79 -12.23
N GLY A 69 -3.90 -13.12 -12.68
CA GLY A 69 -4.71 -12.22 -13.51
C GLY A 69 -5.09 -10.92 -12.77
N ILE A 70 -5.36 -11.03 -11.47
CA ILE A 70 -5.64 -9.90 -10.59
C ILE A 70 -4.41 -8.99 -10.47
N ASN A 71 -3.25 -9.57 -10.22
CA ASN A 71 -2.01 -8.83 -10.11
C ASN A 71 -1.66 -8.09 -11.41
N GLU A 72 -1.97 -8.68 -12.57
CA GLU A 72 -1.82 -7.99 -13.86
C GLU A 72 -2.79 -6.80 -14.01
N VAL A 73 -4.05 -6.91 -13.54
CA VAL A 73 -4.99 -5.77 -13.52
C VAL A 73 -4.47 -4.65 -12.63
N LEU A 74 -3.97 -4.97 -11.43
CA LEU A 74 -3.41 -3.99 -10.50
C LEU A 74 -2.18 -3.30 -11.10
N LYS A 75 -1.28 -4.07 -11.69
CA LYS A 75 -0.07 -3.57 -12.34
C LYS A 75 -0.39 -2.70 -13.57
N ALA A 76 -1.36 -3.09 -14.40
CA ALA A 76 -1.81 -2.29 -15.55
C ALA A 76 -2.35 -0.92 -15.11
N ASN A 77 -2.89 -0.82 -13.90
CA ASN A 77 -3.32 0.44 -13.27
C ASN A 77 -2.22 1.17 -12.51
N SER A 78 -0.96 0.75 -12.64
CA SER A 78 0.22 1.34 -11.99
C SER A 78 0.22 1.23 -10.47
N PHE A 79 -0.31 0.13 -9.93
CA PHE A 79 -0.24 -0.19 -8.51
C PHE A 79 0.88 -1.21 -8.25
N ASP A 80 1.71 -0.92 -7.24
CA ASP A 80 2.74 -1.85 -6.75
C ASP A 80 2.19 -2.87 -5.74
N TYR A 81 0.88 -2.88 -5.54
CA TYR A 81 0.21 -3.83 -4.66
C TYR A 81 0.04 -5.18 -5.36
N LEU A 82 0.51 -6.26 -4.73
CA LEU A 82 0.42 -7.62 -5.25
C LEU A 82 -0.19 -8.56 -4.21
N ILE A 83 -1.14 -9.38 -4.64
CA ILE A 83 -1.66 -10.49 -3.83
C ILE A 83 -0.76 -11.70 -4.04
N SER A 84 0.16 -11.93 -3.11
CA SER A 84 1.12 -13.02 -3.14
C SER A 84 1.18 -13.72 -1.78
N ASN A 85 1.70 -14.96 -1.77
CA ASN A 85 1.90 -15.70 -0.53
C ASN A 85 2.80 -14.93 0.45
N GLU A 86 3.82 -14.27 -0.03
CA GLU A 86 4.77 -13.51 0.78
C GLU A 86 4.11 -12.25 1.38
N ASN A 87 3.39 -11.47 0.55
CA ASN A 87 2.73 -10.25 1.03
C ASN A 87 1.63 -10.57 2.05
N ILE A 88 0.80 -11.58 1.79
CA ILE A 88 -0.25 -12.01 2.73
C ILE A 88 0.36 -12.52 4.04
N PHE A 89 1.44 -13.30 3.97
CA PHE A 89 2.14 -13.77 5.16
C PHE A 89 2.74 -12.61 5.96
N ASN A 90 3.39 -11.67 5.30
CA ASN A 90 3.97 -10.49 5.96
C ASN A 90 2.90 -9.61 6.61
N SER A 91 1.74 -9.42 5.94
CA SER A 91 0.60 -8.72 6.53
C SER A 91 0.08 -9.45 7.78
N PHE A 92 -0.04 -10.78 7.72
CA PHE A 92 -0.44 -11.57 8.87
C PHE A 92 0.54 -11.42 10.04
N VAL A 93 1.84 -11.55 9.78
CA VAL A 93 2.87 -11.39 10.83
C VAL A 93 2.82 -9.98 11.43
N SER A 94 2.58 -8.97 10.60
CA SER A 94 2.45 -7.58 11.06
C SER A 94 1.24 -7.39 11.97
N GLU A 95 0.05 -7.86 11.56
CA GLU A 95 -1.18 -7.75 12.35
C GLU A 95 -1.10 -8.58 13.64
N PHE A 96 -0.55 -9.80 13.55
CA PHE A 96 -0.40 -10.67 14.71
C PHE A 96 0.60 -10.11 15.76
N ASN A 97 1.55 -9.27 15.34
CA ASN A 97 2.47 -8.57 16.23
C ASN A 97 1.94 -7.21 16.71
N ASP A 98 0.83 -6.74 16.15
CA ASP A 98 0.17 -5.52 16.63
C ASP A 98 -0.68 -5.83 17.86
N TYR A 99 -0.26 -5.32 19.02
CA TYR A 99 -0.95 -5.58 20.29
C TYR A 99 -2.37 -5.04 20.31
N GLU A 100 -2.68 -3.95 19.61
CA GLU A 100 -4.03 -3.40 19.58
C GLU A 100 -4.96 -4.28 18.74
N GLU A 101 -4.50 -4.75 17.60
CA GLU A 101 -5.26 -5.69 16.76
C GLU A 101 -5.44 -7.03 17.47
N LEU A 102 -4.36 -7.59 18.03
CA LEU A 102 -4.42 -8.86 18.75
C LEU A 102 -5.31 -8.76 20.01
N LYS A 103 -5.29 -7.63 20.72
CA LYS A 103 -6.18 -7.35 21.84
C LYS A 103 -7.66 -7.37 21.41
N ALA A 104 -7.97 -6.76 20.25
CA ALA A 104 -9.34 -6.75 19.71
C ALA A 104 -9.79 -8.18 19.39
N VAL A 105 -8.94 -8.98 18.75
CA VAL A 105 -9.18 -10.41 18.46
C VAL A 105 -9.40 -11.20 19.75
N LEU A 106 -8.50 -11.09 20.73
CA LEU A 106 -8.59 -11.80 22.00
C LEU A 106 -9.85 -11.45 22.82
N SER A 107 -10.30 -10.20 22.71
CA SER A 107 -11.53 -9.76 23.41
C SER A 107 -12.77 -10.51 22.95
N ASN A 108 -12.76 -11.10 21.77
CA ASN A 108 -13.85 -11.89 21.20
C ASN A 108 -13.80 -13.38 21.59
N ASN A 109 -12.66 -13.86 22.08
CA ASN A 109 -12.51 -15.25 22.49
C ASN A 109 -13.27 -15.56 23.78
N GLU A 110 -13.99 -16.70 23.83
CA GLU A 110 -14.86 -17.08 24.97
C GLU A 110 -14.08 -17.32 26.26
N TYR A 111 -12.90 -17.95 26.20
CA TYR A 111 -12.07 -18.24 27.36
C TYR A 111 -11.46 -16.95 27.94
N VAL A 112 -10.97 -16.07 27.06
CA VAL A 112 -10.45 -14.74 27.46
C VAL A 112 -11.58 -13.92 28.09
N ARG A 113 -12.80 -13.95 27.52
CA ARG A 113 -13.98 -13.28 28.10
C ARG A 113 -14.32 -13.79 29.49
N SER A 114 -14.21 -15.09 29.74
CA SER A 114 -14.48 -15.63 31.07
C SER A 114 -13.54 -15.01 32.11
N VAL A 115 -12.26 -14.95 31.83
CA VAL A 115 -11.26 -14.28 32.70
C VAL A 115 -11.54 -12.79 32.87
N LEU A 116 -11.91 -12.10 31.78
CA LEU A 116 -12.27 -10.68 31.83
C LEU A 116 -13.53 -10.41 32.61
N SER A 117 -14.50 -11.34 32.63
CA SER A 117 -15.74 -11.18 33.40
C SER A 117 -15.48 -11.19 34.90
N GLU A 118 -14.50 -11.93 35.36
CA GLU A 118 -14.03 -11.99 36.76
C GLU A 118 -13.08 -10.83 37.10
N THR A 119 -12.59 -10.10 36.09
CA THR A 119 -11.66 -8.98 36.29
C THR A 119 -12.41 -7.68 36.48
N GLU A 120 -11.93 -6.84 37.42
CA GLU A 120 -12.42 -5.48 37.64
C GLU A 120 -12.38 -4.66 36.34
N ALA A 121 -13.46 -3.92 36.02
CA ALA A 121 -13.61 -3.20 34.73
C ALA A 121 -12.42 -2.28 34.40
N THR A 122 -11.85 -1.63 35.41
CA THR A 122 -10.70 -0.73 35.27
C THR A 122 -9.38 -1.42 34.90
N LYS A 123 -9.31 -2.75 35.09
CA LYS A 123 -8.10 -3.56 34.84
C LYS A 123 -8.18 -4.41 33.57
N ARG A 124 -9.38 -4.53 32.97
CA ARG A 124 -9.60 -5.43 31.83
C ARG A 124 -8.70 -5.13 30.64
N ASP A 125 -8.50 -3.88 30.31
CA ASP A 125 -7.62 -3.49 29.20
C ASP A 125 -6.16 -3.89 29.46
N ASN A 126 -5.67 -3.66 30.69
CA ASN A 126 -4.32 -4.09 31.07
C ASN A 126 -4.15 -5.62 31.02
N VAL A 127 -5.18 -6.37 31.39
CA VAL A 127 -5.19 -7.84 31.32
C VAL A 127 -5.15 -8.30 29.86
N LEU A 128 -5.95 -7.69 28.97
CA LEU A 128 -5.90 -7.98 27.54
C LEU A 128 -4.54 -7.67 26.93
N VAL A 129 -3.94 -6.52 27.25
CA VAL A 129 -2.58 -6.17 26.82
C VAL A 129 -1.56 -7.19 27.33
N SER A 130 -1.71 -7.68 28.57
CA SER A 130 -0.81 -8.71 29.10
C SER A 130 -0.94 -10.03 28.33
N PHE A 131 -2.16 -10.44 27.99
CA PHE A 131 -2.40 -11.63 27.16
C PHE A 131 -1.83 -11.46 25.75
N ALA A 132 -2.05 -10.33 25.10
CA ALA A 132 -1.48 -10.07 23.78
C ALA A 132 0.06 -10.15 23.77
N LYS A 133 0.72 -9.71 24.84
CA LYS A 133 2.18 -9.79 25.01
C LYS A 133 2.72 -11.20 25.25
N GLU A 134 1.87 -12.14 25.68
CA GLU A 134 2.27 -13.55 25.82
C GLU A 134 2.39 -14.25 24.47
N PHE A 135 1.73 -13.75 23.44
CA PHE A 135 1.93 -14.25 22.08
C PHE A 135 3.29 -13.81 21.55
N LYS A 136 4.07 -14.79 21.10
CA LYS A 136 5.42 -14.57 20.58
C LYS A 136 5.54 -15.25 19.23
N ILE A 137 5.55 -14.44 18.18
CA ILE A 137 5.87 -14.92 16.85
C ILE A 137 7.37 -14.80 16.61
N GLN A 138 8.03 -15.90 16.23
CA GLN A 138 9.47 -15.96 16.06
C GLN A 138 9.81 -16.39 14.63
N PRO A 139 10.75 -15.72 13.98
CA PRO A 139 11.23 -16.13 12.68
C PRO A 139 11.96 -17.48 12.78
N PRO A 140 12.14 -18.18 11.63
CA PRO A 140 12.84 -19.44 11.58
C PRO A 140 14.25 -19.35 12.18
N ALA A 141 14.60 -20.31 13.04
CA ALA A 141 15.97 -20.43 13.53
C ALA A 141 16.91 -20.89 12.40
N LYS A 142 18.23 -20.75 12.62
CA LYS A 142 19.23 -21.18 11.64
C LYS A 142 18.99 -22.67 11.28
N ASN A 143 18.77 -22.96 10.00
CA ASN A 143 18.42 -24.27 9.42
C ASN A 143 16.95 -24.72 9.61
N GLN A 144 16.04 -23.82 9.98
CA GLN A 144 14.61 -24.05 9.97
C GLN A 144 13.96 -23.17 8.90
N THR A 145 12.79 -23.57 8.42
CA THR A 145 12.03 -22.82 7.41
C THR A 145 10.73 -22.26 7.98
N ASN A 146 10.27 -22.81 9.11
CA ASN A 146 8.97 -22.51 9.67
C ASN A 146 9.09 -21.42 10.74
N TRP A 147 8.17 -20.47 10.70
CA TRP A 147 7.94 -19.56 11.82
C TRP A 147 7.25 -20.31 12.94
N THR A 148 7.45 -19.85 14.17
CA THR A 148 6.76 -20.40 15.33
C THR A 148 6.01 -19.32 16.06
N VAL A 149 4.78 -19.65 16.50
CA VAL A 149 4.03 -18.83 17.43
C VAL A 149 3.89 -19.57 18.74
N GLY A 150 4.16 -18.89 19.84
CA GLY A 150 4.03 -19.43 21.19
C GLY A 150 3.10 -18.58 22.02
N PHE A 151 2.29 -19.23 22.85
CA PHE A 151 1.35 -18.58 23.77
C PHE A 151 1.31 -19.34 25.09
N GLU A 152 1.31 -18.61 26.21
CA GLU A 152 1.24 -19.22 27.55
C GLU A 152 -0.17 -19.09 28.14
N TRP A 153 -0.72 -20.21 28.62
CA TRP A 153 -2.02 -20.28 29.27
C TRP A 153 -2.05 -21.28 30.43
N ASN A 154 -3.06 -21.16 31.29
CA ASN A 154 -3.20 -22.01 32.48
C ASN A 154 -3.67 -23.45 32.17
N ASP A 155 -4.35 -23.64 31.06
CA ASP A 155 -4.84 -24.92 30.56
C ASP A 155 -4.40 -25.12 29.13
N ALA A 156 -3.92 -26.32 28.81
CA ALA A 156 -3.34 -26.65 27.51
C ALA A 156 -4.37 -26.66 26.36
N ASP A 157 -5.56 -27.20 26.63
CA ASP A 157 -6.61 -27.34 25.62
C ASP A 157 -7.28 -25.97 25.34
N GLU A 158 -7.50 -25.17 26.41
CA GLU A 158 -7.98 -23.80 26.26
C GLU A 158 -6.95 -22.92 25.51
N GLY A 159 -5.67 -23.01 25.89
CA GLY A 159 -4.59 -22.30 25.24
C GLY A 159 -4.49 -22.59 23.75
N LYS A 160 -4.67 -23.87 23.36
CA LYS A 160 -4.74 -24.27 21.96
C LYS A 160 -5.93 -23.61 21.24
N LYS A 161 -7.12 -23.65 21.83
CA LYS A 161 -8.31 -23.02 21.25
C LYS A 161 -8.20 -21.51 21.14
N ILE A 162 -7.56 -20.86 22.12
CA ILE A 162 -7.26 -19.42 22.06
C ILE A 162 -6.31 -19.13 20.90
N LEU A 163 -5.24 -19.91 20.74
CA LEU A 163 -4.29 -19.74 19.65
C LEU A 163 -4.93 -19.96 18.27
N ASP A 164 -5.73 -21.02 18.13
CA ASP A 164 -6.47 -21.32 16.89
C ASP A 164 -7.46 -20.21 16.53
N SER A 165 -8.20 -19.67 17.52
CA SER A 165 -9.10 -18.54 17.33
C SER A 165 -8.33 -17.28 16.94
N ALA A 166 -7.26 -16.95 17.68
CA ALA A 166 -6.43 -15.77 17.39
C ALA A 166 -5.84 -15.83 15.96
N PHE A 167 -5.38 -17.01 15.53
CA PHE A 167 -4.91 -17.23 14.17
C PHE A 167 -6.01 -16.96 13.13
N ASN A 168 -7.18 -17.61 13.29
CA ASN A 168 -8.26 -17.50 12.32
C ASN A 168 -8.83 -16.08 12.24
N ASP A 169 -9.00 -15.42 13.39
CA ASP A 169 -9.54 -14.07 13.46
C ASP A 169 -8.55 -13.05 12.87
N THR A 170 -7.25 -13.17 13.16
CA THR A 170 -6.22 -12.35 12.51
C THR A 170 -6.17 -12.59 11.01
N LEU A 171 -6.27 -13.84 10.56
CA LEU A 171 -6.31 -14.14 9.13
C LEU A 171 -7.56 -13.56 8.44
N GLN A 172 -8.70 -13.54 9.15
CA GLN A 172 -9.91 -12.87 8.66
C GLN A 172 -9.71 -11.35 8.58
N ASN A 173 -9.01 -10.74 9.54
CA ASN A 173 -8.66 -9.32 9.49
C ASN A 173 -7.75 -9.01 8.29
N VAL A 174 -6.71 -9.82 8.06
CA VAL A 174 -5.84 -9.68 6.86
C VAL A 174 -6.66 -9.74 5.57
N LYS A 175 -7.65 -10.65 5.49
CA LYS A 175 -8.57 -10.69 4.34
C LYS A 175 -9.36 -9.40 4.22
N ASN A 176 -9.93 -8.90 5.31
CA ASN A 176 -10.72 -7.68 5.30
C ASN A 176 -9.86 -6.47 4.90
N SER A 177 -8.67 -6.33 5.47
CA SER A 177 -7.70 -5.28 5.08
C SER A 177 -7.34 -5.36 3.60
N THR A 178 -7.12 -6.58 3.08
CA THR A 178 -6.86 -6.79 1.64
C THR A 178 -8.04 -6.33 0.78
N LEU A 179 -9.28 -6.61 1.20
CA LEU A 179 -10.49 -6.17 0.50
C LEU A 179 -10.66 -4.65 0.52
N ASP A 180 -10.32 -4.01 1.63
CA ASP A 180 -10.39 -2.56 1.81
C ASP A 180 -9.28 -1.85 1.01
N ASP A 181 -8.10 -2.44 0.93
CA ASP A 181 -7.02 -1.97 0.06
C ASP A 181 -7.45 -1.99 -1.41
N ILE A 182 -8.04 -3.09 -1.89
CA ILE A 182 -8.53 -3.20 -3.26
C ILE A 182 -9.61 -2.14 -3.54
N GLU A 183 -10.56 -1.91 -2.64
CA GLU A 183 -11.57 -0.86 -2.79
C GLU A 183 -10.93 0.53 -2.83
N SER A 184 -9.94 0.78 -1.99
CA SER A 184 -9.18 2.03 -1.97
C SER A 184 -8.44 2.27 -3.28
N LEU A 185 -7.85 1.21 -3.87
CA LEU A 185 -7.21 1.27 -5.18
C LEU A 185 -8.22 1.56 -6.30
N ALA A 186 -9.40 0.93 -6.29
CA ALA A 186 -10.47 1.22 -7.26
C ALA A 186 -10.95 2.67 -7.18
N ASN A 187 -11.10 3.19 -5.96
CA ASN A 187 -11.45 4.59 -5.73
C ASN A 187 -10.35 5.53 -6.21
N ALA A 188 -9.07 5.18 -6.02
CA ALA A 188 -7.95 5.96 -6.54
C ALA A 188 -7.96 6.06 -8.07
N VAL A 189 -8.30 4.97 -8.79
CA VAL A 189 -8.51 5.00 -10.25
C VAL A 189 -9.64 5.95 -10.61
N THR A 190 -10.78 5.84 -9.92
CA THR A 190 -11.95 6.70 -10.17
C THR A 190 -11.60 8.19 -10.00
N VAL A 191 -10.95 8.55 -8.89
CA VAL A 191 -10.53 9.93 -8.62
C VAL A 191 -9.53 10.42 -9.66
N ARG A 192 -8.55 9.61 -10.04
CA ARG A 192 -7.58 9.94 -11.09
C ARG A 192 -8.28 10.26 -12.41
N ASN A 193 -9.23 9.43 -12.83
CA ASN A 193 -9.99 9.62 -14.07
C ASN A 193 -10.88 10.86 -14.00
N GLN A 194 -11.50 11.17 -12.86
CA GLN A 194 -12.26 12.39 -12.65
C GLN A 194 -11.38 13.65 -12.77
N LEU A 195 -10.22 13.66 -12.10
CA LEU A 195 -9.29 14.80 -12.18
C LEU A 195 -8.76 14.99 -13.60
N LYS A 196 -8.44 13.91 -14.31
CA LYS A 196 -8.01 13.97 -15.70
C LYS A 196 -9.12 14.51 -16.61
N THR A 197 -10.36 14.07 -16.41
CA THR A 197 -11.54 14.58 -17.13
C THR A 197 -11.76 16.06 -16.88
N GLN A 198 -11.67 16.53 -15.63
CA GLN A 198 -11.79 17.94 -15.28
C GLN A 198 -10.71 18.78 -15.96
N LYS A 199 -9.46 18.32 -15.92
CA LYS A 199 -8.35 18.99 -16.59
C LYS A 199 -8.57 19.11 -18.10
N LEU A 200 -8.93 18.01 -18.76
CA LEU A 200 -9.18 18.01 -20.20
C LEU A 200 -10.36 18.90 -20.60
N ASN A 201 -11.42 18.98 -19.79
CA ASN A 201 -12.52 19.90 -20.03
C ASN A 201 -12.08 21.37 -19.87
N SER A 202 -11.23 21.68 -18.90
CA SER A 202 -10.67 23.02 -18.73
C SER A 202 -9.77 23.39 -19.92
N ASP A 203 -8.88 22.44 -20.33
CA ASP A 203 -8.01 22.63 -21.50
C ASP A 203 -8.84 22.83 -22.78
N LEU A 204 -9.95 22.10 -22.92
CA LEU A 204 -10.87 22.24 -24.06
C LEU A 204 -11.56 23.61 -24.07
N ALA A 205 -11.97 24.11 -22.90
CA ALA A 205 -12.59 25.44 -22.80
C ALA A 205 -11.59 26.53 -23.20
N SER A 206 -10.37 26.52 -22.67
CA SER A 206 -9.31 27.46 -23.02
C SER A 206 -8.92 27.37 -24.49
N LEU A 207 -8.87 26.16 -25.06
CA LEU A 207 -8.55 25.96 -26.46
C LEU A 207 -9.67 26.50 -27.37
N ASN A 208 -10.95 26.33 -27.01
CA ASN A 208 -12.08 26.90 -27.76
C ASN A 208 -11.99 28.42 -27.83
N GLU A 209 -11.68 29.07 -26.69
CA GLU A 209 -11.50 30.52 -26.64
C GLU A 209 -10.30 30.96 -27.50
N SER A 210 -9.17 30.23 -27.41
CA SER A 210 -7.97 30.49 -28.22
C SER A 210 -8.25 30.37 -29.72
N ILE A 211 -9.00 29.34 -30.16
CA ILE A 211 -9.37 29.14 -31.56
C ILE A 211 -10.27 30.31 -32.03
N SER A 212 -11.24 30.73 -31.22
CA SER A 212 -12.13 31.86 -31.56
C SER A 212 -11.35 33.16 -31.75
N LEU A 213 -10.42 33.45 -30.80
CA LEU A 213 -9.57 34.64 -30.89
C LEU A 213 -8.61 34.60 -32.09
N GLU A 214 -8.10 33.42 -32.43
CA GLU A 214 -7.22 33.23 -33.60
C GLU A 214 -7.98 33.47 -34.92
N VAL A 215 -9.21 32.96 -35.03
CA VAL A 215 -10.10 33.22 -36.17
C VAL A 215 -10.41 34.68 -36.29
N GLU A 216 -10.79 35.35 -35.19
CA GLU A 216 -11.07 36.81 -35.19
C GLU A 216 -9.84 37.61 -35.61
N LYS A 217 -8.70 37.35 -35.01
CA LYS A 217 -7.42 38.00 -35.35
C LYS A 217 -7.06 37.80 -36.83
N ARG A 218 -7.24 36.58 -37.36
CA ARG A 218 -6.96 36.28 -38.77
C ARG A 218 -7.93 37.01 -39.67
N THR A 219 -9.20 37.06 -39.31
CA THR A 219 -10.24 37.80 -40.06
C THR A 219 -9.92 39.31 -40.14
N LEU A 220 -9.57 39.93 -39.01
CA LEU A 220 -9.16 41.35 -38.98
C LEU A 220 -7.92 41.58 -39.83
N PHE A 221 -6.92 40.76 -39.70
CA PHE A 221 -5.69 40.85 -40.52
C PHE A 221 -5.99 40.76 -42.02
N LEU A 222 -6.81 39.78 -42.43
CA LEU A 222 -7.18 39.62 -43.85
C LEU A 222 -7.99 40.83 -44.37
N LYS A 223 -8.90 41.40 -43.57
CA LYS A 223 -9.65 42.63 -43.93
C LYS A 223 -8.70 43.80 -44.15
N GLU A 224 -7.73 44.02 -43.29
CA GLU A 224 -6.73 45.08 -43.43
C GLU A 224 -5.87 44.84 -44.70
N GLN A 225 -5.37 43.64 -44.93
CA GLN A 225 -4.53 43.34 -46.09
C GLN A 225 -5.32 43.46 -47.42
N ALA A 226 -6.58 43.06 -47.43
CA ALA A 226 -7.47 43.26 -48.60
C ALA A 226 -7.71 44.76 -48.88
N ALA A 227 -7.93 45.58 -47.84
CA ALA A 227 -8.09 47.01 -47.98
C ALA A 227 -6.82 47.68 -48.57
N ILE A 228 -5.64 47.31 -48.07
CA ILE A 228 -4.35 47.81 -48.62
C ILE A 228 -4.19 47.38 -50.08
N ALA A 229 -4.41 46.12 -50.41
CA ALA A 229 -4.31 45.60 -51.79
C ALA A 229 -5.28 46.35 -52.75
N ARG A 230 -6.54 46.64 -52.30
CA ARG A 230 -7.50 47.41 -53.07
C ARG A 230 -7.05 48.85 -53.27
N ALA A 231 -6.56 49.53 -52.22
CA ALA A 231 -6.06 50.89 -52.31
C ALA A 231 -4.89 51.00 -53.27
N LEU A 232 -4.07 49.96 -53.39
CA LEU A 232 -2.91 49.91 -54.30
C LEU A 232 -3.29 49.36 -55.72
N GLY A 233 -4.54 48.95 -55.96
CA GLY A 233 -5.00 48.38 -57.22
C GLY A 233 -4.47 47.00 -57.55
N ILE A 234 -4.01 46.23 -56.54
CA ILE A 234 -3.41 44.89 -56.69
C ILE A 234 -4.54 43.85 -56.63
N GLU A 235 -5.07 43.44 -57.82
CA GLU A 235 -6.16 42.48 -57.92
C GLU A 235 -5.65 41.02 -57.77
N LYS A 236 -4.54 40.70 -58.42
CA LYS A 236 -3.98 39.36 -58.50
C LYS A 236 -2.57 39.35 -57.94
N ASN A 237 -2.07 38.14 -57.63
CA ASN A 237 -0.73 37.96 -57.08
C ASN A 237 0.36 38.56 -57.98
N VAL A 238 1.05 39.59 -57.53
CA VAL A 238 2.07 40.27 -58.30
C VAL A 238 3.34 39.42 -58.46
N LEU A 239 3.55 38.47 -57.58
CA LEU A 239 4.70 37.54 -57.60
C LEU A 239 4.61 36.52 -58.76
N ASP A 240 3.39 36.11 -59.13
CA ASP A 240 3.18 35.18 -60.26
C ASP A 240 3.32 35.83 -61.63
N VAL A 241 3.10 37.14 -61.69
CA VAL A 241 3.22 37.91 -62.97
C VAL A 241 4.69 38.12 -63.40
N GLY A 242 5.61 38.05 -62.44
CA GLY A 242 7.08 38.18 -62.75
C GLY A 242 7.70 37.01 -63.47
N GLY A 243 7.01 35.85 -63.53
CA GLY A 243 7.49 34.62 -64.18
C GLY A 243 7.10 34.51 -65.68
N LEU A 244 6.18 35.31 -66.19
CA LEU A 244 5.65 35.20 -67.58
C LEU A 244 5.91 36.43 -68.46
N ALA A 245 6.53 37.51 -67.96
CA ALA A 245 6.87 38.69 -68.71
C ALA A 245 8.36 38.74 -69.05
N GLN A 246 8.80 37.83 -69.92
CA GLN A 246 10.05 37.98 -70.68
C GLN A 246 9.73 38.86 -71.91
N SER A 247 9.68 40.15 -71.73
CA SER A 247 9.79 41.11 -72.84
C SER A 247 10.47 42.37 -72.32
N GLN A 248 11.71 42.42 -72.69
CA GLN A 248 12.62 43.57 -72.86
C GLN A 248 12.37 44.87 -72.08
N SER A 249 13.44 45.23 -71.41
CA SER A 249 13.83 46.55 -70.88
C SER A 249 13.31 46.96 -69.52
N SER A 250 14.02 46.57 -68.54
CA SER A 250 14.74 47.37 -67.53
C SER A 250 15.16 46.51 -66.36
N ASN A 251 16.45 46.52 -66.08
CA ASN A 251 17.09 45.79 -64.96
C ASN A 251 16.60 46.30 -63.60
N VAL A 252 15.55 45.71 -63.09
CA VAL A 252 15.24 45.70 -61.67
C VAL A 252 15.02 44.26 -61.24
N THR A 253 16.04 43.56 -60.88
CA THR A 253 15.96 42.28 -60.16
C THR A 253 15.51 42.56 -58.75
N LEU A 254 14.22 42.56 -58.47
CA LEU A 254 13.66 42.45 -57.10
C LEU A 254 13.92 41.02 -56.62
N SER A 255 15.02 40.78 -55.98
CA SER A 255 15.23 39.58 -55.15
C SER A 255 14.39 39.70 -53.90
N VAL A 256 13.11 39.26 -53.97
CA VAL A 256 12.24 39.22 -52.82
C VAL A 256 12.60 37.96 -52.03
N ASN A 257 13.28 38.14 -50.88
CA ASN A 257 13.43 37.09 -49.92
C ASN A 257 12.02 36.66 -49.47
N SER A 258 11.63 35.44 -49.70
CA SER A 258 10.29 34.89 -49.47
C SER A 258 9.72 35.03 -48.02
N THR A 259 10.53 35.45 -47.08
CA THR A 259 10.17 35.67 -45.67
C THR A 259 9.64 37.05 -45.37
N ASP A 260 9.89 38.03 -46.20
CA ASP A 260 9.52 39.44 -45.96
C ASP A 260 8.52 40.03 -46.96
N THR A 261 7.88 39.18 -47.78
CA THR A 261 6.91 39.64 -48.78
C THR A 261 5.64 40.13 -48.10
N PRO A 262 5.26 41.42 -48.28
CA PRO A 262 4.03 41.92 -47.71
C PRO A 262 2.81 41.13 -48.18
N PHE A 263 1.92 40.76 -47.26
CA PHE A 263 0.80 39.85 -47.51
C PHE A 263 -0.19 40.41 -48.55
N TYR A 264 -0.39 41.73 -48.63
CA TYR A 264 -1.24 42.39 -49.61
C TYR A 264 -0.82 42.20 -51.06
N LEU A 265 0.44 41.83 -51.32
CA LEU A 265 0.94 41.50 -52.67
C LEU A 265 0.33 40.22 -53.27
N ARG A 266 -0.33 39.40 -52.47
CA ARG A 266 -1.13 38.26 -52.95
C ARG A 266 -2.35 38.68 -53.77
N GLY A 267 -2.74 39.94 -53.71
CA GLY A 267 -3.88 40.51 -54.40
C GLY A 267 -5.20 40.37 -53.61
N TYR A 268 -6.05 41.37 -53.72
CA TYR A 268 -7.31 41.40 -52.94
C TYR A 268 -8.24 40.22 -53.29
N ALA A 269 -8.29 39.72 -54.52
CA ALA A 269 -9.13 38.59 -54.93
C ALA A 269 -8.81 37.31 -54.13
N ALA A 270 -7.55 36.99 -53.98
CA ALA A 270 -7.13 35.81 -53.19
C ALA A 270 -7.34 35.99 -51.68
N ILE A 271 -7.09 37.18 -51.16
CA ILE A 271 -7.27 37.48 -49.73
C ILE A 271 -8.74 37.45 -49.36
N GLU A 272 -9.63 38.00 -50.21
CA GLU A 272 -11.08 37.98 -49.98
C GLU A 272 -11.67 36.57 -50.14
N ALA A 273 -11.13 35.74 -51.01
CA ALA A 273 -11.53 34.35 -51.06
C ALA A 273 -11.18 33.58 -49.76
N GLU A 274 -9.99 33.83 -49.18
CA GLU A 274 -9.61 33.29 -47.89
C GLU A 274 -10.51 33.83 -46.75
N LEU A 275 -10.81 35.13 -46.76
CA LEU A 275 -11.70 35.78 -45.81
C LEU A 275 -13.12 35.18 -45.86
N ASN A 276 -13.70 35.07 -47.05
CA ASN A 276 -15.03 34.49 -47.24
C ASN A 276 -15.08 33.04 -46.76
N LEU A 277 -14.01 32.25 -46.99
CA LEU A 277 -13.92 30.89 -46.49
C LEU A 277 -13.88 30.86 -44.97
N LEU A 278 -13.14 31.78 -44.33
CA LEU A 278 -13.06 31.88 -42.88
C LEU A 278 -14.41 32.32 -42.28
N GLU A 279 -15.08 33.31 -42.87
CA GLU A 279 -16.36 33.80 -42.39
C GLU A 279 -17.53 32.80 -42.63
N SER A 280 -17.43 31.96 -43.67
CA SER A 280 -18.42 30.90 -43.92
C SER A 280 -18.23 29.64 -43.06
N ARG A 281 -17.06 29.49 -42.46
CA ARG A 281 -16.74 28.31 -41.61
C ARG A 281 -17.47 28.44 -40.28
N SER A 282 -18.23 27.41 -39.92
CA SER A 282 -18.82 27.32 -38.57
C SER A 282 -17.73 27.16 -37.49
N GLU A 283 -18.04 27.62 -36.27
CA GLU A 283 -17.14 27.41 -35.13
C GLU A 283 -16.79 25.93 -34.91
N ASP A 284 -17.73 25.02 -35.14
CA ASP A 284 -17.50 23.57 -34.99
C ASP A 284 -16.49 23.04 -36.02
N GLU A 285 -16.57 23.53 -37.26
CA GLU A 285 -15.56 23.20 -38.28
C GLU A 285 -14.19 23.79 -37.98
N ALA A 286 -14.13 25.00 -37.44
CA ALA A 286 -12.89 25.62 -37.00
C ALA A 286 -12.24 24.81 -35.86
N ARG A 287 -13.02 24.34 -34.88
CA ARG A 287 -12.56 23.47 -33.79
C ARG A 287 -12.06 22.10 -34.31
N LYS A 288 -12.81 21.46 -35.20
CA LYS A 288 -12.46 20.18 -35.82
C LYS A 288 -11.21 20.23 -36.69
N ALA A 289 -10.90 21.39 -37.24
CA ALA A 289 -9.66 21.62 -37.99
C ALA A 289 -8.42 21.67 -37.06
N ASN A 290 -8.61 21.85 -35.77
CA ASN A 290 -7.53 21.91 -34.78
C ASN A 290 -7.22 20.51 -34.25
N SER A 291 -6.02 20.00 -34.53
CA SER A 291 -5.58 18.64 -34.13
C SER A 291 -5.58 18.44 -32.60
N ARG A 292 -5.25 19.50 -31.82
CA ARG A 292 -5.28 19.45 -30.35
C ARG A 292 -6.70 19.30 -29.82
N TYR A 293 -7.68 19.97 -30.42
CA TYR A 293 -9.10 19.81 -30.08
C TYR A 293 -9.56 18.35 -30.30
N VAL A 294 -9.22 17.78 -31.45
CA VAL A 294 -9.57 16.40 -31.79
C VAL A 294 -8.90 15.43 -30.80
N GLY A 295 -7.63 15.66 -30.45
CA GLY A 295 -6.89 14.86 -29.48
C GLY A 295 -7.55 14.87 -28.09
N ILE A 296 -7.89 16.05 -27.55
CA ILE A 296 -8.58 16.17 -26.26
C ILE A 296 -9.95 15.47 -26.29
N LYS A 297 -10.73 15.63 -27.36
CA LYS A 297 -12.03 14.95 -27.52
C LYS A 297 -11.88 13.43 -27.54
N SER A 298 -10.88 12.91 -28.24
CA SER A 298 -10.58 11.48 -28.27
C SER A 298 -10.20 10.95 -26.89
N GLU A 299 -9.37 11.70 -26.13
CA GLU A 299 -8.96 11.32 -24.79
C GLU A 299 -10.14 11.35 -23.79
N LEU A 300 -11.02 12.34 -23.89
CA LEU A 300 -12.26 12.40 -23.10
C LEU A 300 -13.18 11.21 -23.41
N ALA A 301 -13.30 10.82 -24.66
CA ALA A 301 -14.08 9.65 -25.06
C ALA A 301 -13.47 8.34 -24.51
N SER A 302 -12.15 8.21 -24.51
CA SER A 302 -11.44 7.08 -23.90
C SER A 302 -11.70 7.00 -22.39
N LEU A 303 -11.59 8.12 -21.68
CA LEU A 303 -11.85 8.17 -20.22
C LEU A 303 -13.30 7.85 -19.87
N LYS A 304 -14.25 8.24 -20.71
CA LYS A 304 -15.67 7.91 -20.51
C LYS A 304 -15.95 6.40 -20.59
N ASN A 305 -15.16 5.69 -21.38
CA ASN A 305 -15.28 4.24 -21.60
C ASN A 305 -14.26 3.45 -20.80
N ASP A 306 -13.56 4.10 -19.85
CA ASP A 306 -12.56 3.43 -19.02
C ASP A 306 -13.26 2.61 -17.93
N VAL A 307 -13.08 1.30 -17.98
CA VAL A 307 -13.63 0.31 -17.05
C VAL A 307 -12.60 -0.15 -16.00
N SER A 308 -11.46 0.54 -15.92
CA SER A 308 -10.35 0.13 -15.05
C SER A 308 -10.75 0.05 -13.56
N ALA A 309 -11.58 0.98 -13.09
CA ALA A 309 -12.07 0.97 -11.71
C ALA A 309 -12.97 -0.26 -11.45
N GLU A 310 -13.85 -0.60 -12.38
CA GLU A 310 -14.70 -1.78 -12.31
C GLU A 310 -13.87 -3.06 -12.32
N GLN A 311 -12.86 -3.14 -13.18
CA GLN A 311 -11.94 -4.28 -13.21
C GLN A 311 -11.22 -4.47 -11.88
N VAL A 312 -10.76 -3.38 -11.24
CA VAL A 312 -10.16 -3.45 -9.90
C VAL A 312 -11.18 -3.89 -8.85
N ARG A 313 -12.47 -3.47 -8.94
CA ARG A 313 -13.53 -3.95 -8.04
C ARG A 313 -13.88 -5.42 -8.24
N GLU A 314 -13.82 -5.93 -9.47
CA GLU A 314 -14.04 -7.36 -9.74
C GLU A 314 -13.01 -8.24 -9.02
N VAL A 315 -11.78 -7.74 -8.88
CA VAL A 315 -10.74 -8.38 -8.06
C VAL A 315 -11.22 -8.63 -6.63
N ARG A 316 -11.94 -7.67 -6.03
CA ARG A 316 -12.48 -7.79 -4.68
C ARG A 316 -13.40 -9.02 -4.55
N THR A 317 -14.20 -9.31 -5.56
CA THR A 317 -15.10 -10.49 -5.57
C THR A 317 -14.32 -11.80 -5.53
N VAL A 318 -13.22 -11.91 -6.28
CA VAL A 318 -12.37 -13.10 -6.28
C VAL A 318 -11.71 -13.31 -4.92
N VAL A 319 -11.21 -12.24 -4.30
CA VAL A 319 -10.58 -12.28 -2.97
C VAL A 319 -11.61 -12.58 -1.88
N SER A 320 -12.81 -12.01 -1.96
CA SER A 320 -13.88 -12.26 -0.98
C SER A 320 -14.31 -13.72 -0.92
N ASN A 321 -14.29 -14.43 -2.06
CA ASN A 321 -14.62 -15.85 -2.17
C ASN A 321 -13.43 -16.79 -1.88
N ALA A 322 -12.27 -16.25 -1.50
CA ALA A 322 -11.10 -17.06 -1.17
C ALA A 322 -11.27 -17.80 0.14
N GLU A 323 -10.91 -19.09 0.15
CA GLU A 323 -10.79 -19.88 1.37
C GLU A 323 -9.52 -19.49 2.12
N LEU A 324 -9.68 -18.99 3.34
CA LEU A 324 -8.59 -18.49 4.19
C LEU A 324 -7.58 -19.58 4.57
N SER A 325 -8.04 -20.80 4.78
CA SER A 325 -7.19 -21.97 5.11
C SER A 325 -6.07 -22.23 4.11
N ASN A 326 -6.20 -21.69 2.89
CA ASN A 326 -5.19 -21.83 1.84
C ASN A 326 -4.18 -20.68 1.79
N TRP A 327 -4.33 -19.63 2.61
CA TRP A 327 -3.46 -18.46 2.54
C TRP A 327 -2.20 -18.59 3.36
N ILE A 328 -2.30 -19.24 4.51
CA ILE A 328 -1.17 -19.50 5.42
C ILE A 328 -1.29 -20.94 5.89
N VAL A 329 -0.16 -21.64 5.92
CA VAL A 329 -0.09 -22.97 6.53
C VAL A 329 0.08 -22.78 8.03
N PHE A 330 -0.93 -23.22 8.77
CA PHE A 330 -0.94 -23.22 10.22
C PHE A 330 -1.15 -24.66 10.69
N ASP A 331 -0.18 -25.17 11.42
CA ASP A 331 -0.26 -26.53 11.97
C ASP A 331 -0.37 -26.48 13.49
N SER A 332 -1.61 -26.53 13.96
CA SER A 332 -1.93 -26.61 15.40
C SER A 332 -1.78 -28.04 15.96
N ALA A 333 -1.66 -29.06 15.10
CA ALA A 333 -1.53 -30.44 15.53
C ALA A 333 -0.17 -30.73 16.20
N PHE A 334 0.84 -29.91 15.91
CA PHE A 334 2.15 -29.95 16.55
C PHE A 334 2.28 -28.95 17.72
N ALA A 335 1.16 -28.54 18.33
CA ALA A 335 1.22 -27.75 19.54
C ALA A 335 1.98 -28.57 20.62
N ASP A 336 3.26 -28.26 20.81
CA ASP A 336 4.08 -28.86 21.84
C ASP A 336 3.71 -28.25 23.18
N VAL A 337 2.84 -28.93 23.91
CA VAL A 337 2.40 -28.51 25.24
C VAL A 337 3.50 -28.84 26.22
N LYS A 338 4.37 -27.89 26.50
CA LYS A 338 5.40 -28.03 27.51
C LYS A 338 4.90 -27.48 28.83
N SER A 339 4.71 -28.34 29.83
CA SER A 339 4.59 -27.84 31.19
C SER A 339 5.91 -27.18 31.58
N LYS A 340 5.89 -25.89 31.91
CA LYS A 340 7.04 -25.26 32.55
C LYS A 340 7.21 -25.86 33.95
N THR A 341 7.98 -26.93 34.07
CA THR A 341 8.60 -27.31 35.33
C THR A 341 9.59 -26.22 35.66
N LYS A 342 9.32 -25.46 36.71
CA LYS A 342 10.31 -24.55 37.31
C LYS A 342 11.29 -25.30 38.16
#